data_92a8c9a3034eb86a2ff0703183338bdf
#
_entry.id   92a8c9a3034eb86a2ff0703183338bdf
#
_cell.length_a   1.000
_cell.length_b   1.000
_cell.length_c   1.000
_cell.angle_alpha   90.00
_cell.angle_beta   90.00
_cell.angle_gamma   90.00
#
_symmetry.space_group_name_H-M   'P 1'
#
loop_
_entity.id
_entity.type
_entity.pdbx_description
1 polymer ?
#
loop_
_entity_poly.entity_id
_entity_poly.type
_entity_poly.pdbx_seq_one_letter_code
_entity_poly.pdbx_strand_id
1 'polypeptide(L)'
;MSYTLGIDIGTFESKGVIVDGDGKVVATASRPHKMLVPRPGWAEHRPKQDWWGDFVHICQAMLAQSGIDPKAIRCVGASAIGPCMLPVDANGEALSNAALYGVDARAAVEIEELDAEIGRERILAACGNALTSQSVGPKILWLRKNRPQIFDAAAKIVTSTTYVVQKLTGECVIDHYSAANFSPVYLIGKGWSGELKSDLIDFDRLPRLAWSTDIV
;
A
#
# COMPACT_ATOMS: atom_id res chain seq x y z
N MET A 1 -25.49 -20.20 -6.15
CA MET A 1 -25.12 -19.32 -5.04
C MET A 1 -23.97 -18.45 -5.49
N SER A 2 -23.91 -17.20 -5.05
CA SER A 2 -22.79 -16.29 -5.27
C SER A 2 -22.07 -16.02 -3.95
N TYR A 3 -20.76 -15.81 -4.04
CA TYR A 3 -19.90 -15.60 -2.87
C TYR A 3 -19.07 -14.34 -3.06
N THR A 4 -18.66 -13.75 -1.94
CA THR A 4 -17.68 -12.67 -1.87
C THR A 4 -16.48 -13.14 -1.06
N LEU A 5 -15.29 -12.80 -1.50
CA LEU A 5 -14.02 -13.09 -0.83
C LEU A 5 -13.44 -11.79 -0.30
N GLY A 6 -13.07 -11.76 0.97
CA GLY A 6 -12.37 -10.66 1.62
C GLY A 6 -11.01 -11.12 2.10
N ILE A 7 -9.98 -10.30 1.89
CA ILE A 7 -8.63 -10.53 2.44
C ILE A 7 -8.13 -9.25 3.12
N ASP A 8 -7.55 -9.44 4.30
CA ASP A 8 -6.81 -8.42 5.02
C ASP A 8 -5.37 -8.88 5.25
N ILE A 9 -4.42 -8.10 4.76
CA ILE A 9 -2.99 -8.34 4.93
C ILE A 9 -2.47 -7.42 6.04
N GLY A 10 -2.28 -7.98 7.24
CA GLY A 10 -1.81 -7.24 8.40
C GLY A 10 -0.29 -7.17 8.53
N THR A 11 0.20 -6.71 9.68
CA THR A 11 1.63 -6.57 9.96
C THR A 11 2.31 -7.92 10.27
N PHE A 12 1.60 -8.84 10.89
CA PHE A 12 2.15 -10.13 11.35
C PHE A 12 1.33 -11.33 10.88
N GLU A 13 0.18 -11.09 10.31
CA GLU A 13 -0.73 -12.14 9.85
C GLU A 13 -1.64 -11.59 8.75
N SER A 14 -1.84 -12.39 7.72
CA SER A 14 -2.88 -12.16 6.72
C SER A 14 -4.08 -13.05 7.00
N LYS A 15 -5.30 -12.54 6.74
CA LYS A 15 -6.57 -13.22 7.01
C LYS A 15 -7.48 -13.14 5.81
N GLY A 16 -8.30 -14.19 5.64
CA GLY A 16 -9.30 -14.22 4.58
C GLY A 16 -10.62 -14.82 5.04
N VAL A 17 -11.68 -14.41 4.36
CA VAL A 17 -13.03 -14.88 4.58
C VAL A 17 -13.76 -15.05 3.25
N ILE A 18 -14.55 -16.11 3.11
CA ILE A 18 -15.56 -16.25 2.07
C ILE A 18 -16.93 -16.18 2.75
N VAL A 19 -17.80 -15.32 2.21
CA VAL A 19 -19.19 -15.18 2.65
C VAL A 19 -20.16 -15.48 1.52
N ASP A 20 -21.34 -16.03 1.85
CA ASP A 20 -22.43 -16.23 0.90
C ASP A 20 -23.26 -14.96 0.69
N GLY A 21 -24.31 -15.05 -0.12
CA GLY A 21 -25.20 -13.92 -0.43
C GLY A 21 -26.01 -13.40 0.75
N ASP A 22 -26.13 -14.17 1.83
CA ASP A 22 -26.80 -13.79 3.07
C ASP A 22 -25.83 -13.25 4.14
N GLY A 23 -24.53 -13.13 3.78
CA GLY A 23 -23.49 -12.65 4.68
C GLY A 23 -22.96 -13.70 5.67
N LYS A 24 -23.35 -14.97 5.52
CA LYS A 24 -22.85 -16.05 6.36
C LYS A 24 -21.44 -16.43 5.96
N VAL A 25 -20.57 -16.55 6.96
CA VAL A 25 -19.19 -17.02 6.77
C VAL A 25 -19.19 -18.51 6.37
N VAL A 26 -18.58 -18.80 5.24
CA VAL A 26 -18.49 -20.15 4.65
C VAL A 26 -17.10 -20.75 4.87
N ALA A 27 -16.06 -19.96 4.74
CA ALA A 27 -14.69 -20.39 5.00
C ALA A 27 -13.85 -19.23 5.53
N THR A 28 -12.84 -19.55 6.32
CA THR A 28 -11.82 -18.61 6.79
C THR A 28 -10.46 -19.29 6.73
N ALA A 29 -9.42 -18.49 6.47
CA ALA A 29 -8.06 -18.93 6.62
C ALA A 29 -7.17 -17.77 7.06
N SER A 30 -6.06 -18.09 7.71
CA SER A 30 -5.04 -17.10 8.04
C SER A 30 -3.64 -17.66 7.78
N ARG A 31 -2.69 -16.75 7.63
CA ARG A 31 -1.29 -17.08 7.45
C ARG A 31 -0.41 -16.08 8.21
N PRO A 32 0.33 -16.54 9.24
CA PRO A 32 1.29 -15.69 9.93
C PRO A 32 2.50 -15.42 9.06
N HIS A 33 3.04 -14.22 9.15
CA HIS A 33 4.32 -13.82 8.56
C HIS A 33 5.10 -12.92 9.52
N LYS A 34 6.29 -12.52 9.14
CA LYS A 34 7.18 -11.74 10.00
C LYS A 34 7.52 -10.42 9.34
N MET A 35 7.42 -9.36 10.12
CA MET A 35 8.06 -8.10 9.79
C MET A 35 9.60 -8.27 9.86
N LEU A 36 10.29 -7.80 8.83
CA LEU A 36 11.74 -7.79 8.79
C LEU A 36 12.28 -6.51 9.43
N VAL A 37 13.34 -6.63 10.19
CA VAL A 37 14.07 -5.49 10.78
C VAL A 37 15.53 -5.59 10.32
N PRO A 38 15.85 -5.21 9.05
CA PRO A 38 17.18 -5.38 8.50
C PRO A 38 18.24 -4.47 9.15
N ARG A 39 17.78 -3.37 9.78
CA ARG A 39 18.60 -2.42 10.54
C ARG A 39 17.77 -1.80 11.67
N PRO A 40 18.37 -1.28 12.74
CA PRO A 40 17.65 -0.52 13.76
C PRO A 40 16.83 0.63 13.13
N GLY A 41 15.56 0.73 13.50
CA GLY A 41 14.64 1.73 12.97
C GLY A 41 14.07 1.45 11.57
N TRP A 42 14.41 0.32 10.95
CA TRP A 42 13.83 -0.11 9.68
C TRP A 42 12.80 -1.22 9.91
N ALA A 43 11.72 -1.18 9.15
CA ALA A 43 10.68 -2.21 9.17
C ALA A 43 10.22 -2.49 7.75
N GLU A 44 10.28 -3.76 7.33
CA GLU A 44 10.04 -4.15 5.95
C GLU A 44 9.17 -5.39 5.84
N HIS A 45 8.39 -5.48 4.74
CA HIS A 45 7.81 -6.71 4.23
C HIS A 45 8.36 -7.06 2.86
N ARG A 46 8.26 -8.34 2.51
CA ARG A 46 8.57 -8.88 1.18
C ARG A 46 7.27 -8.97 0.38
N PRO A 47 6.95 -8.01 -0.52
CA PRO A 47 5.62 -7.90 -1.13
C PRO A 47 5.21 -9.18 -1.87
N LYS A 48 6.15 -9.82 -2.57
CA LYS A 48 5.89 -11.05 -3.31
C LYS A 48 5.54 -12.23 -2.40
N GLN A 49 6.19 -12.35 -1.24
CA GLN A 49 5.99 -13.45 -0.29
C GLN A 49 4.87 -13.15 0.71
N ASP A 50 4.98 -11.98 1.38
CA ASP A 50 4.17 -11.67 2.56
C ASP A 50 2.80 -11.06 2.18
N TRP A 51 2.66 -10.47 0.97
CA TRP A 51 1.40 -9.91 0.50
C TRP A 51 0.75 -10.78 -0.56
N TRP A 52 1.35 -10.89 -1.75
CA TRP A 52 0.79 -11.69 -2.84
C TRP A 52 0.81 -13.18 -2.54
N GLY A 53 1.90 -13.70 -1.97
CA GLY A 53 2.01 -15.10 -1.58
C GLY A 53 1.01 -15.51 -0.49
N ASP A 54 0.75 -14.63 0.47
CA ASP A 54 -0.27 -14.85 1.49
C ASP A 54 -1.67 -14.81 0.88
N PHE A 55 -1.95 -13.82 0.02
CA PHE A 55 -3.21 -13.73 -0.71
C PHE A 55 -3.52 -15.06 -1.42
N VAL A 56 -2.60 -15.55 -2.24
CA VAL A 56 -2.77 -16.79 -3.01
C VAL A 56 -2.96 -17.99 -2.08
N HIS A 57 -2.13 -18.12 -1.04
CA HIS A 57 -2.22 -19.22 -0.09
C HIS A 57 -3.57 -19.26 0.63
N ILE A 58 -4.04 -18.13 1.14
CA ILE A 58 -5.29 -18.01 1.87
C ILE A 58 -6.48 -18.32 0.96
N CYS A 59 -6.48 -17.82 -0.29
CA CYS A 59 -7.51 -18.15 -1.28
C CYS A 59 -7.57 -19.66 -1.53
N GLN A 60 -6.42 -20.30 -1.78
CA GLN A 60 -6.35 -21.73 -2.02
C GLN A 60 -6.84 -22.55 -0.82
N ALA A 61 -6.45 -22.16 0.40
CA ALA A 61 -6.89 -22.81 1.64
C ALA A 61 -8.41 -22.73 1.83
N MET A 62 -9.00 -21.54 1.63
CA MET A 62 -10.45 -21.34 1.78
C MET A 62 -11.25 -22.09 0.70
N LEU A 63 -10.77 -22.13 -0.55
CA LEU A 63 -11.40 -22.88 -1.63
C LEU A 63 -11.34 -24.39 -1.36
N ALA A 64 -10.21 -24.91 -0.91
CA ALA A 64 -10.06 -26.30 -0.53
C ALA A 64 -10.97 -26.71 0.65
N GLN A 65 -11.11 -25.82 1.66
CA GLN A 65 -11.96 -26.02 2.83
C GLN A 65 -13.45 -26.03 2.47
N SER A 66 -13.88 -25.10 1.60
CA SER A 66 -15.30 -24.90 1.29
C SER A 66 -15.82 -25.76 0.16
N GLY A 67 -14.95 -26.23 -0.73
CA GLY A 67 -15.35 -26.93 -1.95
C GLY A 67 -16.10 -26.04 -2.97
N ILE A 68 -16.08 -24.72 -2.79
CA ILE A 68 -16.75 -23.77 -3.68
C ILE A 68 -16.04 -23.70 -5.02
N ASP A 69 -16.80 -23.70 -6.12
CA ASP A 69 -16.27 -23.35 -7.43
C ASP A 69 -15.73 -21.91 -7.41
N PRO A 70 -14.46 -21.66 -7.72
CA PRO A 70 -13.89 -20.32 -7.79
C PRO A 70 -14.71 -19.35 -8.67
N LYS A 71 -15.35 -19.86 -9.72
CA LYS A 71 -16.23 -19.07 -10.62
C LYS A 71 -17.51 -18.54 -9.94
N ALA A 72 -17.88 -19.10 -8.79
CA ALA A 72 -19.00 -18.63 -8.01
C ALA A 72 -18.65 -17.40 -7.13
N ILE A 73 -17.35 -17.07 -6.98
CA ILE A 73 -16.90 -15.84 -6.33
C ILE A 73 -17.09 -14.68 -7.30
N ARG A 74 -17.94 -13.74 -6.93
CA ARG A 74 -18.35 -12.61 -7.79
C ARG A 74 -17.63 -11.31 -7.47
N CYS A 75 -17.03 -11.23 -6.30
CA CYS A 75 -16.33 -10.04 -5.84
C CYS A 75 -15.18 -10.43 -4.93
N VAL A 76 -14.08 -9.70 -5.04
CA VAL A 76 -12.94 -9.79 -4.12
C VAL A 76 -12.71 -8.41 -3.51
N GLY A 77 -12.72 -8.33 -2.19
CA GLY A 77 -12.31 -7.16 -1.42
C GLY A 77 -10.91 -7.37 -0.83
N ALA A 78 -10.02 -6.42 -1.04
CA ALA A 78 -8.68 -6.47 -0.47
C ALA A 78 -8.43 -5.26 0.44
N SER A 79 -7.98 -5.52 1.66
CA SER A 79 -7.39 -4.56 2.58
C SER A 79 -5.96 -4.99 2.88
N ALA A 80 -5.08 -4.05 3.09
CA ALA A 80 -3.72 -4.36 3.47
C ALA A 80 -3.12 -3.27 4.35
N ILE A 81 -2.06 -3.66 5.07
CA ILE A 81 -1.28 -2.78 5.94
C ILE A 81 -0.93 -1.47 5.19
N GLY A 82 -1.32 -0.36 5.74
CA GLY A 82 -1.01 0.95 5.16
C GLY A 82 -0.33 1.85 6.16
N PRO A 83 0.14 3.00 5.75
CA PRO A 83 0.68 3.36 4.45
C PRO A 83 2.12 2.87 4.28
N CYS A 84 2.33 1.93 3.38
CA CYS A 84 3.66 1.44 3.01
C CYS A 84 4.20 2.15 1.77
N MET A 85 5.53 2.17 1.59
CA MET A 85 6.16 2.66 0.37
C MET A 85 6.83 1.49 -0.34
N LEU A 86 6.36 1.20 -1.57
CA LEU A 86 6.89 0.16 -2.43
C LEU A 86 7.16 0.69 -3.84
N PRO A 87 8.43 0.74 -4.29
CA PRO A 87 8.75 0.98 -5.70
C PRO A 87 8.49 -0.28 -6.53
N VAL A 88 7.77 -0.13 -7.64
CA VAL A 88 7.51 -1.21 -8.60
C VAL A 88 7.94 -0.81 -10.01
N ASP A 89 8.31 -1.79 -10.82
CA ASP A 89 8.63 -1.60 -12.23
C ASP A 89 7.36 -1.42 -13.11
N ALA A 90 7.55 -1.30 -14.43
CA ALA A 90 6.45 -1.14 -15.40
C ALA A 90 5.49 -2.35 -15.44
N ASN A 91 5.94 -3.52 -14.98
CA ASN A 91 5.12 -4.73 -14.91
C ASN A 91 4.43 -4.89 -13.53
N GLY A 92 4.60 -3.94 -12.62
CA GLY A 92 4.09 -4.00 -11.24
C GLY A 92 4.88 -4.97 -10.35
N GLU A 93 6.12 -5.34 -10.74
CA GLU A 93 6.98 -6.17 -9.90
C GLU A 93 7.75 -5.32 -8.89
N ALA A 94 7.84 -5.79 -7.66
CA ALA A 94 8.53 -5.11 -6.58
C ALA A 94 10.05 -5.02 -6.83
N LEU A 95 10.60 -3.81 -6.80
CA LEU A 95 12.04 -3.55 -6.98
C LEU A 95 12.84 -3.66 -5.67
N SER A 96 12.16 -3.69 -4.54
CA SER A 96 12.74 -3.85 -3.20
C SER A 96 11.71 -4.42 -2.23
N ASN A 97 12.13 -4.68 -1.00
CA ASN A 97 11.19 -4.81 0.11
C ASN A 97 10.42 -3.50 0.29
N ALA A 98 9.20 -3.59 0.79
CA ALA A 98 8.39 -2.43 1.12
C ALA A 98 8.81 -1.83 2.46
N ALA A 99 9.02 -0.51 2.53
CA ALA A 99 9.15 0.20 3.79
C ALA A 99 7.77 0.35 4.43
N LEU A 100 7.63 -0.11 5.67
CA LEU A 100 6.35 -0.12 6.36
C LEU A 100 5.98 1.26 6.91
N TYR A 101 4.74 1.38 7.38
CA TYR A 101 4.21 2.57 8.02
C TYR A 101 4.94 2.92 9.33
N GLY A 102 4.41 3.74 10.18
CA GLY A 102 4.90 4.32 11.44
C GLY A 102 6.03 3.66 12.24
N VAL A 103 6.24 2.35 12.09
CA VAL A 103 7.35 1.62 12.72
C VAL A 103 8.68 1.75 11.98
N ASP A 104 8.65 2.17 10.71
CA ASP A 104 9.85 2.43 9.91
C ASP A 104 10.25 3.91 9.99
N ALA A 105 11.36 4.18 10.63
CA ALA A 105 11.87 5.53 10.88
C ALA A 105 13.02 5.93 9.92
N ARG A 106 13.26 5.17 8.82
CA ARG A 106 14.40 5.43 7.91
C ARG A 106 14.44 6.85 7.33
N ALA A 107 13.31 7.51 7.18
CA ALA A 107 13.17 8.84 6.58
C ALA A 107 13.05 9.98 7.61
N ALA A 108 13.55 9.78 8.85
CA ALA A 108 13.46 10.80 9.90
C ALA A 108 14.14 12.12 9.48
N VAL A 109 15.30 12.05 8.82
CA VAL A 109 16.02 13.23 8.32
C VAL A 109 15.19 13.96 7.22
N GLU A 110 14.57 13.21 6.32
CA GLU A 110 13.76 13.76 5.24
C GLU A 110 12.46 14.40 5.75
N ILE A 111 11.92 13.96 6.89
CA ILE A 111 10.81 14.63 7.56
C ILE A 111 11.26 16.02 8.01
N GLU A 112 12.40 16.12 8.71
CA GLU A 112 12.95 17.39 9.20
C GLU A 112 13.28 18.34 8.04
N GLU A 113 13.84 17.84 6.94
CA GLU A 113 14.14 18.64 5.76
C GLU A 113 12.88 19.21 5.11
N LEU A 114 11.85 18.38 4.92
CA LEU A 114 10.58 18.83 4.32
C LEU A 114 9.83 19.79 5.23
N ASP A 115 9.84 19.56 6.56
CA ASP A 115 9.26 20.49 7.54
C ASP A 115 10.00 21.85 7.53
N ALA A 116 11.32 21.84 7.39
CA ALA A 116 12.12 23.07 7.31
C ALA A 116 11.92 23.83 5.99
N GLU A 117 11.82 23.11 4.87
CA GLU A 117 11.67 23.70 3.52
C GLU A 117 10.26 24.26 3.29
N ILE A 118 9.22 23.50 3.66
CA ILE A 118 7.83 23.83 3.33
C ILE A 118 7.14 24.62 4.45
N GLY A 119 7.47 24.30 5.69
CA GLY A 119 6.81 24.76 6.91
C GLY A 119 5.76 23.78 7.42
N ARG A 120 5.97 23.28 8.66
CA ARG A 120 5.11 22.26 9.29
C ARG A 120 3.63 22.67 9.35
N GLU A 121 3.35 23.92 9.71
CA GLU A 121 1.96 24.43 9.78
C GLU A 121 1.30 24.46 8.41
N ARG A 122 2.05 24.80 7.37
CA ARG A 122 1.55 24.81 6.00
C ARG A 122 1.23 23.41 5.51
N ILE A 123 2.08 22.42 5.83
CA ILE A 123 1.82 21.01 5.55
C ILE A 123 0.56 20.56 6.27
N LEU A 124 0.46 20.81 7.57
CA LEU A 124 -0.71 20.44 8.37
C LEU A 124 -2.01 21.04 7.82
N ALA A 125 -1.99 22.30 7.45
CA ALA A 125 -3.17 22.99 6.91
C ALA A 125 -3.62 22.42 5.54
N ALA A 126 -2.68 22.05 4.66
CA ALA A 126 -2.98 21.60 3.31
C ALA A 126 -3.23 20.07 3.23
N CYS A 127 -2.51 19.28 4.04
CA CYS A 127 -2.57 17.81 4.00
C CYS A 127 -3.44 17.22 5.11
N GLY A 128 -3.82 18.00 6.13
CA GLY A 128 -4.57 17.54 7.31
C GLY A 128 -3.74 16.76 8.33
N ASN A 129 -2.48 16.45 8.01
CA ASN A 129 -1.55 15.72 8.87
C ASN A 129 -0.16 16.34 8.82
N ALA A 130 0.53 16.37 9.95
CA ALA A 130 1.96 16.64 9.99
C ALA A 130 2.74 15.46 9.40
N LEU A 131 3.96 15.70 8.90
CA LEU A 131 4.85 14.62 8.49
C LEU A 131 5.29 13.80 9.71
N THR A 132 5.22 12.49 9.56
CA THR A 132 5.64 11.52 10.56
C THR A 132 6.25 10.29 9.87
N SER A 133 6.69 9.30 10.63
CA SER A 133 7.14 8.00 10.10
C SER A 133 6.04 7.25 9.31
N GLN A 134 4.78 7.66 9.41
CA GLN A 134 3.71 7.15 8.56
C GLN A 134 3.70 7.76 7.17
N SER A 135 4.24 8.95 6.98
CA SER A 135 4.20 9.68 5.73
C SER A 135 5.06 9.00 4.65
N VAL A 136 4.48 8.81 3.48
CA VAL A 136 5.15 8.17 2.33
C VAL A 136 6.07 9.18 1.60
N GLY A 137 5.69 10.45 1.53
CA GLY A 137 6.49 11.49 0.87
C GLY A 137 7.94 11.56 1.35
N PRO A 138 8.23 11.64 2.66
CA PRO A 138 9.61 11.57 3.16
C PRO A 138 10.33 10.29 2.78
N LYS A 139 9.64 9.14 2.75
CA LYS A 139 10.23 7.86 2.32
C LYS A 139 10.57 7.87 0.81
N ILE A 140 9.79 8.56 -0.02
CA ILE A 140 10.12 8.78 -1.44
C ILE A 140 11.40 9.62 -1.56
N LEU A 141 11.52 10.70 -0.78
CA LEU A 141 12.72 11.52 -0.75
C LEU A 141 13.95 10.71 -0.30
N TRP A 142 13.77 9.91 0.76
CA TRP A 142 14.79 8.98 1.24
C TRP A 142 15.21 7.99 0.14
N LEU A 143 14.27 7.39 -0.56
CA LEU A 143 14.53 6.44 -1.65
C LEU A 143 15.37 7.09 -2.75
N ARG A 144 14.99 8.30 -3.18
CA ARG A 144 15.72 9.07 -4.19
C ARG A 144 17.18 9.35 -3.77
N LYS A 145 17.42 9.70 -2.51
CA LYS A 145 18.75 10.02 -1.99
C LYS A 145 19.63 8.80 -1.75
N ASN A 146 19.03 7.75 -1.18
CA ASN A 146 19.79 6.62 -0.64
C ASN A 146 19.81 5.40 -1.56
N ARG A 147 18.87 5.32 -2.52
CA ARG A 147 18.71 4.22 -3.48
C ARG A 147 18.33 4.75 -4.87
N PRO A 148 19.14 5.68 -5.46
CA PRO A 148 18.78 6.34 -6.71
C PRO A 148 18.51 5.34 -7.84
N GLN A 149 19.26 4.23 -7.93
CA GLN A 149 19.04 3.24 -8.97
C GLN A 149 17.65 2.59 -8.89
N ILE A 150 17.15 2.33 -7.66
CA ILE A 150 15.80 1.79 -7.45
C ILE A 150 14.76 2.87 -7.73
N PHE A 151 15.01 4.10 -7.28
CA PHE A 151 14.14 5.23 -7.56
C PHE A 151 13.99 5.46 -9.06
N ASP A 152 15.07 5.48 -9.83
CA ASP A 152 15.06 5.72 -11.27
C ASP A 152 14.40 4.56 -12.05
N ALA A 153 14.59 3.32 -11.61
CA ALA A 153 13.96 2.14 -12.22
C ALA A 153 12.47 1.98 -11.88
N ALA A 154 11.97 2.65 -10.84
CA ALA A 154 10.58 2.53 -10.42
C ALA A 154 9.65 3.24 -11.40
N ALA A 155 8.75 2.50 -12.04
CA ALA A 155 7.67 3.07 -12.84
C ALA A 155 6.56 3.68 -11.95
N LYS A 156 6.30 3.07 -10.78
CA LYS A 156 5.32 3.55 -9.81
C LYS A 156 5.85 3.40 -8.38
N ILE A 157 5.32 4.25 -7.48
CA ILE A 157 5.43 4.09 -6.03
C ILE A 157 4.04 3.77 -5.50
N VAL A 158 3.87 2.59 -4.90
CA VAL A 158 2.56 2.04 -4.52
C VAL A 158 2.49 1.69 -3.03
N THR A 159 1.27 1.52 -2.53
CA THR A 159 1.01 0.94 -1.20
C THR A 159 0.77 -0.56 -1.30
N SER A 160 0.65 -1.22 -0.16
CA SER A 160 0.34 -2.65 -0.08
C SER A 160 -0.99 -3.03 -0.74
N THR A 161 -2.07 -2.29 -0.46
CA THR A 161 -3.38 -2.51 -1.09
C THR A 161 -3.31 -2.30 -2.60
N THR A 162 -2.67 -1.21 -3.06
CA THR A 162 -2.46 -0.95 -4.50
C THR A 162 -1.71 -2.10 -5.17
N TYR A 163 -0.66 -2.63 -4.53
CA TYR A 163 0.10 -3.76 -5.08
C TYR A 163 -0.77 -5.01 -5.26
N VAL A 164 -1.58 -5.36 -4.27
CA VAL A 164 -2.48 -6.53 -4.34
C VAL A 164 -3.55 -6.32 -5.41
N VAL A 165 -4.19 -5.14 -5.46
CA VAL A 165 -5.20 -4.81 -6.49
C VAL A 165 -4.58 -4.86 -7.88
N GLN A 166 -3.39 -4.30 -8.07
CA GLN A 166 -2.70 -4.35 -9.36
C GLN A 166 -2.38 -5.79 -9.80
N LYS A 167 -2.00 -6.68 -8.86
CA LYS A 167 -1.80 -8.10 -9.18
C LYS A 167 -3.09 -8.82 -9.57
N LEU A 168 -4.23 -8.39 -9.08
CA LEU A 168 -5.54 -8.96 -9.37
C LEU A 168 -6.12 -8.46 -10.70
N THR A 169 -5.98 -7.17 -10.98
CA THR A 169 -6.73 -6.47 -12.04
C THR A 169 -5.86 -5.91 -13.16
N GLY A 170 -4.57 -5.69 -12.89
CA GLY A 170 -3.68 -4.91 -13.74
C GLY A 170 -3.78 -3.38 -13.50
N GLU A 171 -4.78 -2.91 -12.74
CA GLU A 171 -5.01 -1.49 -12.49
C GLU A 171 -4.20 -0.98 -11.30
N CYS A 172 -3.43 0.09 -11.51
CA CYS A 172 -2.66 0.74 -10.46
C CYS A 172 -3.46 1.88 -9.84
N VAL A 173 -4.25 1.57 -8.82
CA VAL A 173 -5.16 2.50 -8.14
C VAL A 173 -4.84 2.61 -6.65
N ILE A 174 -5.17 3.76 -6.07
CA ILE A 174 -5.05 4.02 -4.63
C ILE A 174 -6.29 4.78 -4.16
N ASP A 175 -6.84 4.40 -3.02
CA ASP A 175 -7.93 5.15 -2.42
C ASP A 175 -7.46 6.47 -1.78
N HIS A 176 -8.38 7.44 -1.69
CA HIS A 176 -8.06 8.77 -1.17
C HIS A 176 -7.55 8.75 0.28
N TYR A 177 -8.00 7.80 1.11
CA TYR A 177 -7.53 7.67 2.49
C TYR A 177 -6.06 7.24 2.54
N SER A 178 -5.71 6.22 1.77
CA SER A 178 -4.32 5.75 1.65
C SER A 178 -3.43 6.80 0.98
N ALA A 179 -3.93 7.50 -0.05
CA ALA A 179 -3.23 8.58 -0.74
C ALA A 179 -2.92 9.78 0.16
N ALA A 180 -3.77 10.07 1.15
CA ALA A 180 -3.53 11.16 2.11
C ALA A 180 -2.22 11.00 2.91
N ASN A 181 -1.68 9.78 2.99
CA ASN A 181 -0.38 9.55 3.62
C ASN A 181 0.82 9.87 2.71
N PHE A 182 0.59 10.26 1.45
CA PHE A 182 1.65 10.72 0.54
C PHE A 182 1.97 12.22 0.71
N SER A 183 1.61 12.82 1.85
CA SER A 183 2.02 14.19 2.16
C SER A 183 3.53 14.37 1.94
N PRO A 184 4.00 15.47 1.32
CA PRO A 184 3.25 16.68 1.01
C PRO A 184 2.69 16.76 -0.44
N VAL A 185 2.63 15.67 -1.19
CA VAL A 185 2.16 15.65 -2.59
C VAL A 185 0.71 15.21 -2.77
N TYR A 186 0.01 14.88 -1.68
CA TYR A 186 -1.44 14.74 -1.66
C TYR A 186 -2.04 15.84 -0.78
N LEU A 187 -2.95 16.63 -1.35
CA LEU A 187 -3.66 17.70 -0.63
C LEU A 187 -5.14 17.35 -0.48
N ILE A 188 -5.70 17.60 0.70
CA ILE A 188 -7.12 17.38 0.98
C ILE A 188 -7.98 18.21 0.03
N GLY A 189 -8.97 17.57 -0.59
CA GLY A 189 -9.87 18.21 -1.54
C GLY A 189 -9.29 18.46 -2.94
N LYS A 190 -7.98 18.21 -3.16
CA LYS A 190 -7.32 18.39 -4.47
C LYS A 190 -6.77 17.08 -5.06
N GLY A 191 -6.38 16.12 -4.21
CA GLY A 191 -5.67 14.93 -4.63
C GLY A 191 -4.17 15.18 -4.85
N TRP A 192 -3.58 14.56 -5.90
CA TRP A 192 -2.18 14.77 -6.24
C TRP A 192 -1.93 16.23 -6.62
N SER A 193 -0.97 16.88 -5.98
CA SER A 193 -0.70 18.30 -6.16
C SER A 193 0.76 18.64 -5.87
N GLY A 194 1.34 19.46 -6.75
CA GLY A 194 2.69 19.98 -6.62
C GLY A 194 2.79 21.30 -5.84
N GLU A 195 1.70 21.83 -5.27
CA GLU A 195 1.70 23.15 -4.62
C GLU A 195 2.70 23.29 -3.47
N LEU A 196 2.93 22.20 -2.73
CA LEU A 196 3.88 22.20 -1.61
C LEU A 196 5.27 21.71 -2.03
N LYS A 197 5.35 20.71 -2.91
CA LYS A 197 6.61 20.09 -3.31
C LYS A 197 6.49 19.41 -4.68
N SER A 198 6.61 20.17 -5.75
CA SER A 198 6.44 19.67 -7.15
C SER A 198 7.56 18.76 -7.63
N ASP A 199 8.76 18.91 -7.06
CA ASP A 199 9.96 18.17 -7.45
C ASP A 199 10.23 16.91 -6.61
N LEU A 200 9.28 16.51 -5.74
CA LEU A 200 9.43 15.31 -4.92
C LEU A 200 9.40 14.05 -5.79
N ILE A 201 8.41 13.95 -6.65
CA ILE A 201 8.18 12.83 -7.58
C ILE A 201 7.37 13.33 -8.77
N ASP A 202 7.61 12.75 -9.94
CA ASP A 202 6.74 12.88 -11.09
C ASP A 202 5.40 12.19 -10.80
N PHE A 203 4.26 12.88 -10.97
CA PHE A 203 2.94 12.38 -10.62
C PHE A 203 2.49 11.22 -11.50
N ASP A 204 3.03 11.08 -12.70
CA ASP A 204 2.82 9.90 -13.53
C ASP A 204 3.34 8.62 -12.87
N ARG A 205 4.20 8.75 -11.87
CA ARG A 205 4.72 7.63 -11.05
C ARG A 205 3.87 7.32 -9.82
N LEU A 206 2.74 8.02 -9.63
CA LEU A 206 1.78 7.75 -8.57
C LEU A 206 0.58 6.95 -9.11
N PRO A 207 -0.11 6.15 -8.27
CA PRO A 207 -1.32 5.46 -8.66
C PRO A 207 -2.45 6.43 -9.02
N ARG A 208 -3.39 5.99 -9.87
CA ARG A 208 -4.63 6.72 -10.12
C ARG A 208 -5.48 6.76 -8.85
N LEU A 209 -6.00 7.92 -8.49
CA LEU A 209 -6.92 8.07 -7.35
C LEU A 209 -8.27 7.42 -7.66
N ALA A 210 -8.83 6.76 -6.66
CA ALA A 210 -10.15 6.13 -6.70
C ALA A 210 -10.81 6.22 -5.32
N TRP A 211 -12.07 5.92 -5.21
CA TRP A 211 -12.71 5.67 -3.92
C TRP A 211 -12.58 4.19 -3.56
N SER A 212 -12.50 3.88 -2.27
CA SER A 212 -12.43 2.49 -1.78
C SER A 212 -13.69 1.67 -2.11
N THR A 213 -14.76 2.32 -2.53
CA THR A 213 -16.01 1.71 -2.99
C THR A 213 -16.08 1.50 -4.50
N ASP A 214 -15.10 2.02 -5.25
CA ASP A 214 -15.07 1.85 -6.70
C ASP A 214 -14.69 0.40 -7.05
N ILE A 215 -15.34 -0.12 -8.08
CA ILE A 215 -15.00 -1.43 -8.65
C ILE A 215 -13.96 -1.21 -9.74
N VAL A 216 -12.87 -1.95 -9.67
CA VAL A 216 -11.74 -1.89 -10.61
C VAL A 216 -11.45 -3.25 -11.23
#